data_5225acc8eeb6aaac0228223d5b7a6376
#
_entry.id   5225acc8eeb6aaac0228223d5b7a6376
#
_cell.length_a   1.000
_cell.length_b   1.000
_cell.length_c   1.000
_cell.angle_alpha   90.00
_cell.angle_beta   90.00
_cell.angle_gamma   90.00
#
_symmetry.space_group_name_H-M   'P 1'
#
loop_
_entity.id
_entity.type
_entity.pdbx_description
1 polymer ?
#
loop_
_entity_poly.entity_id
_entity_poly.type
_entity_poly.pdbx_seq_one_letter_code
_entity_poly.pdbx_strand_id
1 'polypeptide(L)'
;MLLLKHFFYLYSLKKSSRMQKEKLKNITKKKDSSIDKKQLILFNDDFNTFDFVIDTLVEVCGHEAEQAEQCALVVHCKGKCSVKSGSLSKLNPMHKEMINRKLTSSIQ
;
A
#
# COMPACT_ATOMS: atom_id res chain seq x y z
N MET A 1 3.56 6.04 -13.50
CA MET A 1 4.60 6.09 -12.49
C MET A 1 6.02 6.12 -12.99
N LEU A 2 6.28 5.78 -14.17
CA LEU A 2 7.57 5.78 -14.70
C LEU A 2 8.31 7.10 -14.72
N LEU A 3 7.64 8.12 -15.02
CA LEU A 3 8.26 9.40 -15.12
C LEU A 3 8.81 9.93 -13.82
N LEU A 4 8.33 9.43 -12.73
CA LEU A 4 8.76 9.92 -11.46
C LEU A 4 9.82 9.08 -10.80
N LYS A 5 10.34 8.10 -11.49
CA LYS A 5 11.31 7.24 -10.96
C LYS A 5 12.44 7.92 -10.26
N HIS A 6 13.02 8.92 -10.89
CA HIS A 6 14.14 9.60 -10.34
C HIS A 6 13.74 10.36 -9.08
N PHE A 7 12.59 10.95 -9.09
CA PHE A 7 12.10 11.71 -7.99
C PHE A 7 11.84 10.76 -6.83
N PHE A 8 11.33 9.60 -7.06
CA PHE A 8 11.05 8.64 -6.03
C PHE A 8 12.31 8.17 -5.35
N TYR A 9 13.35 8.03 -6.07
CA TYR A 9 14.58 7.55 -5.52
C TYR A 9 15.05 8.51 -4.44
N LEU A 10 15.04 9.81 -4.73
CA LEU A 10 15.46 10.78 -3.78
C LEU A 10 14.51 10.85 -2.59
N TYR A 11 13.26 10.71 -2.87
CA TYR A 11 12.26 10.76 -1.84
C TYR A 11 12.45 9.59 -0.89
N SER A 12 12.73 8.48 -1.42
CA SER A 12 12.94 7.28 -0.64
C SER A 12 14.12 7.42 0.27
N LEU A 13 15.18 8.01 -0.18
CA LEU A 13 16.35 8.20 0.61
C LEU A 13 16.09 9.13 1.78
N LYS A 14 15.28 10.12 1.59
CA LYS A 14 14.99 11.00 2.63
C LYS A 14 14.12 10.42 3.67
N LYS A 15 13.18 9.59 3.30
CA LYS A 15 12.26 9.01 4.23
C LYS A 15 12.79 7.85 4.95
N SER A 16 13.70 7.17 4.40
CA SER A 16 14.15 5.92 4.97
C SER A 16 14.63 6.03 6.39
N SER A 17 15.27 7.08 6.75
CA SER A 17 15.77 7.15 8.09
C SER A 17 14.66 7.35 9.10
N ARG A 18 13.54 7.89 8.74
CA ARG A 18 12.52 8.06 9.65
C ARG A 18 11.79 6.83 9.86
N MET A 19 11.67 6.01 8.93
CA MET A 19 10.95 4.82 9.06
C MET A 19 11.49 3.88 10.02
N GLN A 20 12.71 3.88 10.25
CA GLN A 20 13.25 3.00 11.16
C GLN A 20 12.76 3.04 12.49
N LYS A 21 12.44 4.10 13.04
CA LYS A 21 11.94 4.12 14.29
C LYS A 21 10.68 3.49 14.48
N GLU A 22 9.83 3.54 13.63
CA GLU A 22 8.58 2.99 13.79
C GLU A 22 8.51 1.58 13.92
N LYS A 23 9.22 0.86 13.32
CA LYS A 23 9.13 -0.52 13.43
C LYS A 23 9.15 -1.07 14.69
N LEU A 24 9.78 -0.57 15.54
CA LEU A 24 9.81 -1.15 16.76
C LEU A 24 8.59 -1.31 17.48
N LYS A 25 7.70 -0.61 17.35
CA LYS A 25 6.57 -0.75 18.06
C LYS A 25 5.70 -1.76 17.83
N ASN A 26 5.51 -2.23 17.01
CA ASN A 26 4.56 -3.17 16.79
C ASN A 26 4.54 -4.37 17.28
N ILE A 27 4.70 -4.85 17.60
CA ILE A 27 4.71 -6.06 18.06
C ILE A 27 3.64 -6.66 18.41
N THR A 28 3.14 -6.81 18.88
CA THR A 28 2.17 -7.43 19.36
C THR A 28 1.42 -8.12 18.89
N LYS A 29 1.03 -8.48 18.88
CA LYS A 29 0.26 -9.21 18.71
C LYS A 29 -0.62 -9.82 18.61
N LYS A 30 -1.16 -10.13 18.63
CA LYS A 30 -2.00 -10.68 18.70
C LYS A 30 -2.54 -11.57 18.28
N LYS A 31 -2.81 -11.99 18.10
CA LYS A 31 -3.25 -12.93 17.81
C LYS A 31 -4.37 -13.18 17.42
N ASP A 32 -4.91 -13.24 17.10
CA ASP A 32 -5.96 -13.42 16.87
C ASP A 32 -6.28 -14.21 15.98
N SER A 33 -6.08 -14.66 15.68
CA SER A 33 -6.29 -15.54 15.02
C SER A 33 -6.99 -15.49 13.93
N SER A 34 -7.36 -15.21 13.55
CA SER A 34 -8.02 -15.15 12.61
C SER A 34 -7.76 -15.89 11.56
N ILE A 35 -8.09 -16.89 11.45
CA ILE A 35 -8.02 -17.73 10.50
C ILE A 35 -8.30 -17.17 9.22
N ASP A 36 -9.18 -16.35 8.97
CA ASP A 36 -9.50 -15.87 7.71
C ASP A 36 -8.80 -14.66 7.28
N LYS A 37 -7.67 -14.37 7.84
CA LYS A 37 -6.98 -13.20 7.50
C LYS A 37 -6.39 -13.26 6.12
N LYS A 38 -6.70 -12.28 5.30
CA LYS A 38 -6.21 -12.21 3.95
C LYS A 38 -5.52 -10.89 3.75
N GLN A 39 -4.94 -10.67 2.59
CA GLN A 39 -4.26 -9.43 2.29
C GLN A 39 -4.71 -8.87 0.97
N LEU A 40 -4.85 -7.57 0.92
CA LEU A 40 -5.17 -6.89 -0.32
C LEU A 40 -3.83 -6.44 -0.90
N ILE A 41 -3.51 -6.91 -2.07
CA ILE A 41 -2.23 -6.63 -2.71
C ILE A 41 -2.45 -5.68 -3.87
N LEU A 42 -1.68 -4.61 -3.91
CA LEU A 42 -1.74 -3.66 -5.00
C LEU A 42 -0.54 -3.92 -5.92
N PHE A 43 -0.78 -3.96 -7.22
CA PHE A 43 0.28 -4.22 -8.18
C PHE A 43 0.62 -2.98 -8.98
N ASN A 44 1.83 -2.90 -9.43
CA ASN A 44 2.29 -1.76 -10.20
C ASN A 44 1.68 -1.77 -11.59
N ASP A 45 1.45 -0.60 -12.14
CA ASP A 45 1.02 -0.50 -13.53
C ASP A 45 1.66 0.76 -14.13
N ASP A 46 1.48 0.96 -15.40
CA ASP A 46 2.10 2.06 -16.07
C ASP A 46 1.16 3.21 -16.36
N PHE A 47 -0.09 3.07 -15.97
CA PHE A 47 -1.02 4.06 -16.21
C PHE A 47 -1.21 5.05 -15.11
N ASN A 48 -1.27 4.63 -13.88
CA ASN A 48 -1.65 5.48 -12.77
C ASN A 48 -0.46 6.26 -12.23
N THR A 49 -0.68 7.50 -11.87
CA THR A 49 0.42 8.31 -11.35
C THR A 49 0.65 7.96 -9.89
N PHE A 50 1.80 8.32 -9.40
CA PHE A 50 2.16 8.08 -8.03
C PHE A 50 1.16 8.79 -7.10
N ASP A 51 0.81 10.02 -7.42
CA ASP A 51 -0.10 10.78 -6.60
C ASP A 51 -1.49 10.13 -6.56
N PHE A 52 -1.95 9.61 -7.67
CA PHE A 52 -3.23 8.96 -7.71
C PHE A 52 -3.24 7.72 -6.84
N VAL A 53 -2.15 6.98 -6.84
CA VAL A 53 -2.05 5.78 -6.03
C VAL A 53 -2.06 6.17 -4.55
N ILE A 54 -1.34 7.22 -4.18
CA ILE A 54 -1.32 7.67 -2.81
C ILE A 54 -2.72 8.08 -2.39
N ASP A 55 -3.41 8.86 -3.21
CA ASP A 55 -4.74 9.32 -2.88
C ASP A 55 -5.68 8.13 -2.70
N THR A 56 -5.56 7.14 -3.55
CA THR A 56 -6.39 5.97 -3.46
C THR A 56 -6.14 5.21 -2.16
N LEU A 57 -4.89 5.06 -1.79
CA LEU A 57 -4.58 4.34 -0.56
C LEU A 57 -5.11 5.08 0.66
N VAL A 58 -5.06 6.39 0.63
CA VAL A 58 -5.58 7.17 1.74
C VAL A 58 -7.10 7.06 1.79
N GLU A 59 -7.75 7.19 0.68
CA GLU A 59 -9.20 7.19 0.63
C GLU A 59 -9.86 5.84 0.79
N VAL A 60 -9.29 4.85 0.19
CA VAL A 60 -9.88 3.52 0.17
C VAL A 60 -9.40 2.67 1.34
N CYS A 61 -8.13 2.68 1.59
CA CYS A 61 -7.56 1.81 2.62
C CYS A 61 -7.36 2.49 3.95
N GLY A 62 -7.58 3.78 4.02
CA GLY A 62 -7.45 4.49 5.28
C GLY A 62 -6.02 4.71 5.72
N HIS A 63 -5.08 4.70 4.80
CA HIS A 63 -3.69 4.91 5.15
C HIS A 63 -3.45 6.37 5.50
N GLU A 64 -2.48 6.62 6.35
CA GLU A 64 -2.08 7.97 6.58
C GLU A 64 -1.21 8.33 5.40
N ALA A 65 -1.05 9.60 5.12
CA ALA A 65 -0.32 10.05 3.95
C ALA A 65 1.06 9.42 3.85
N GLU A 66 1.77 9.38 4.94
CA GLU A 66 3.10 8.84 4.92
C GLU A 66 3.11 7.35 4.62
N GLN A 67 2.18 6.63 5.18
CA GLN A 67 2.07 5.20 4.94
C GLN A 67 1.70 4.96 3.49
N ALA A 68 0.79 5.75 2.94
CA ALA A 68 0.39 5.60 1.55
C ALA A 68 1.56 5.85 0.61
N GLU A 69 2.39 6.81 0.93
CA GLU A 69 3.55 7.10 0.12
C GLU A 69 4.52 5.94 0.14
N GLN A 70 4.71 5.34 1.29
CA GLN A 70 5.62 4.22 1.40
C GLN A 70 5.11 3.01 0.63
N CYS A 71 3.83 2.75 0.70
CA CYS A 71 3.26 1.64 -0.03
C CYS A 71 3.36 1.88 -1.53
N ALA A 72 3.09 3.09 -1.97
CA ALA A 72 3.19 3.42 -3.38
C ALA A 72 4.63 3.24 -3.88
N LEU A 73 5.58 3.59 -3.04
CA LEU A 73 6.96 3.44 -3.40
C LEU A 73 7.34 1.97 -3.52
N VAL A 74 6.87 1.14 -2.61
CA VAL A 74 7.13 -0.29 -2.65
C VAL A 74 6.52 -0.89 -3.91
N VAL A 75 5.32 -0.47 -4.27
CA VAL A 75 4.67 -0.95 -5.46
C VAL A 75 5.51 -0.58 -6.68
N HIS A 76 6.01 0.63 -6.71
CA HIS A 76 6.81 1.07 -7.84
C HIS A 76 8.12 0.30 -7.93
N CYS A 77 8.78 0.09 -6.83
CA CYS A 77 10.08 -0.53 -6.82
C CYS A 77 10.08 -2.04 -6.86
N LYS A 78 9.14 -2.65 -6.19
CA LYS A 78 9.08 -4.09 -6.12
C LYS A 78 7.97 -4.74 -6.91
N GLY A 79 7.09 -3.97 -7.46
CA GLY A 79 6.02 -4.49 -8.29
C GLY A 79 4.71 -4.73 -7.58
N LYS A 80 4.73 -4.88 -6.28
CA LYS A 80 3.50 -5.09 -5.54
C LYS A 80 3.71 -4.78 -4.07
N CYS A 81 2.62 -4.57 -3.36
CA CYS A 81 2.68 -4.31 -1.93
C CYS A 81 1.36 -4.69 -1.30
N SER A 82 1.42 -5.29 -0.11
CA SER A 82 0.22 -5.57 0.65
C SER A 82 -0.20 -4.26 1.30
N VAL A 83 -1.36 -3.77 0.97
CA VAL A 83 -1.81 -2.48 1.45
C VAL A 83 -2.78 -2.55 2.60
N LYS A 84 -3.42 -3.71 2.78
CA LYS A 84 -4.34 -3.85 3.89
C LYS A 84 -4.52 -5.32 4.18
N SER A 85 -4.80 -5.67 5.43
CA SER A 85 -5.08 -7.05 5.75
C SER A 85 -6.34 -7.13 6.59
N GLY A 86 -6.97 -8.27 6.58
CA GLY A 86 -8.19 -8.47 7.31
C GLY A 86 -9.02 -9.57 6.69
N SER A 87 -10.29 -9.63 7.05
CA SER A 87 -11.14 -10.68 6.52
C SER A 87 -11.52 -10.36 5.10
N LEU A 88 -11.97 -11.37 4.39
CA LEU A 88 -12.39 -11.20 3.02
C LEU A 88 -13.51 -10.18 2.93
N SER A 89 -14.45 -10.22 3.84
CA SER A 89 -15.58 -9.30 3.80
C SER A 89 -15.13 -7.85 4.00
N LYS A 90 -14.03 -7.65 4.71
CA LYS A 90 -13.55 -6.33 4.92
C LYS A 90 -12.80 -5.85 3.70
N LEU A 91 -12.06 -6.71 3.06
CA LEU A 91 -11.22 -6.33 1.92
C LEU A 91 -11.96 -6.23 0.59
N ASN A 92 -13.05 -6.97 0.46
CA ASN A 92 -13.79 -6.96 -0.79
C ASN A 92 -14.22 -5.59 -1.28
N PRO A 93 -14.81 -4.74 -0.45
CA PRO A 93 -15.23 -3.42 -0.93
C PRO A 93 -14.02 -2.58 -1.34
N MET A 94 -12.89 -2.76 -0.65
CA MET A 94 -11.70 -2.01 -1.00
C MET A 94 -11.16 -2.47 -2.35
N HIS A 95 -11.18 -3.78 -2.56
CA HIS A 95 -10.73 -4.36 -3.81
C HIS A 95 -11.59 -3.86 -4.96
N LYS A 96 -12.90 -3.83 -4.77
CA LYS A 96 -13.80 -3.38 -5.80
C LYS A 96 -13.56 -1.93 -6.14
N GLU A 97 -13.31 -1.12 -5.13
CA GLU A 97 -13.07 0.27 -5.39
C GLU A 97 -11.75 0.49 -6.14
N MET A 98 -10.76 -0.34 -5.86
CA MET A 98 -9.51 -0.23 -6.59
C MET A 98 -9.71 -0.58 -8.05
N ILE A 99 -10.50 -1.60 -8.33
CA ILE A 99 -10.78 -1.97 -9.68
C ILE A 99 -11.53 -0.82 -10.36
N ASN A 100 -12.46 -0.21 -9.65
CA ASN A 100 -13.21 0.90 -10.18
C ASN A 100 -12.30 2.05 -10.54
N ARG A 101 -11.23 2.25 -9.82
CA ARG A 101 -10.28 3.32 -10.10
C ARG A 101 -9.21 2.90 -11.09
N LYS A 102 -9.36 1.74 -11.69
CA LYS A 102 -8.45 1.23 -12.71
C LYS A 102 -7.08 0.86 -12.17
N LEU A 103 -7.05 0.44 -10.92
CA LEU A 103 -5.83 -0.05 -10.35
C LEU A 103 -5.88 -1.58 -10.37
N THR A 104 -4.74 -2.22 -10.36
CA THR A 104 -4.66 -3.67 -10.38
C THR A 104 -4.42 -4.16 -8.96
N SER A 105 -5.35 -4.93 -8.45
CA SER A 105 -5.20 -5.45 -7.09
C SER A 105 -5.78 -6.86 -7.01
N SER A 106 -5.45 -7.56 -5.95
CA SER A 106 -6.04 -8.87 -5.70
C SER A 106 -6.05 -9.16 -4.20
N ILE A 107 -6.88 -10.07 -3.77
CA ILE A 107 -6.94 -10.47 -2.36
C ILE A 107 -6.30 -11.84 -2.28
N GLN A 108 -5.30 -11.97 -1.43
CA GLN A 108 -4.57 -13.24 -1.31
C GLN A 108 -4.47 -13.73 0.11
#